data_a34a536446be4cac43800c304fd1a742
#
_entry.id   a34a536446be4cac43800c304fd1a742
#
_cell.length_a   1.000
_cell.length_b   1.000
_cell.length_c   1.000
_cell.angle_alpha   90.00
_cell.angle_beta   90.00
_cell.angle_gamma   90.00
#
_symmetry.space_group_name_H-M   'P 1'
#
loop_
_entity.id
_entity.type
_entity.pdbx_description
1 polymer ?
#
loop_
_entity_poly.entity_id
_entity_poly.type
_entity_poly.pdbx_seq_one_letter_code
_entity_poly.pdbx_strand_id
1 'polypeptide(L)'
;LGLLVGLVLYTTRPGGIFANRAVYLVTNFIVNLIRPIPFVILIAALQPLTIAVLGTGIGNTAVVFCMIWASTFGIARIVEQNLVSLDPGVIEAARAMGASRMRIVRAVVLPEALGPLILGFTFVIISLVDMSAMAGIIGGGGVGNFAIVEGYNRFRPEVTWLAVIVVIVFVQALQLIGN
;
A
#
# COMPACT_ATOMS: atom_id res chain seq x y z
N LEU A 1 -3.13 -6.47 -5.64
CA LEU A 1 -3.44 -7.31 -4.46
C LEU A 1 -4.14 -6.47 -3.38
N GLY A 2 -3.56 -5.37 -2.90
CA GLY A 2 -4.12 -4.56 -1.82
C GLY A 2 -5.55 -4.06 -2.06
N LEU A 3 -5.88 -3.63 -3.29
CA LEU A 3 -7.25 -3.27 -3.67
C LEU A 3 -8.23 -4.43 -3.45
N LEU A 4 -7.86 -5.63 -3.86
CA LEU A 4 -8.72 -6.82 -3.69
C LEU A 4 -8.92 -7.15 -2.21
N VAL A 5 -7.86 -7.12 -1.41
CA VAL A 5 -7.95 -7.37 0.04
C VAL A 5 -8.81 -6.29 0.72
N GLY A 6 -8.65 -5.02 0.34
CA GLY A 6 -9.48 -3.91 0.85
C GLY A 6 -10.95 -4.04 0.46
N LEU A 7 -11.24 -4.47 -0.77
CA LEU A 7 -12.61 -4.78 -1.21
C LEU A 7 -13.21 -5.95 -0.42
N VAL A 8 -12.44 -6.99 -0.14
CA VAL A 8 -12.88 -8.10 0.72
C VAL A 8 -13.23 -7.59 2.11
N LEU A 9 -12.36 -6.80 2.74
CA LEU A 9 -12.63 -6.18 4.05
C LEU A 9 -13.92 -5.38 4.03
N TYR A 10 -14.06 -4.45 3.09
CA TYR A 10 -15.23 -3.60 2.98
C TYR A 10 -16.51 -4.39 2.76
N THR A 11 -16.52 -5.33 1.82
CA THR A 11 -17.74 -6.04 1.42
C THR A 11 -18.18 -7.09 2.44
N THR A 12 -17.22 -7.69 3.19
CA THR A 12 -17.52 -8.75 4.18
C THR A 12 -17.76 -8.23 5.60
N ARG A 13 -17.53 -6.92 5.85
CA ARG A 13 -17.78 -6.29 7.18
C ARG A 13 -19.21 -6.52 7.66
N PRO A 14 -19.47 -6.41 8.98
CA PRO A 14 -20.83 -6.45 9.51
C PRO A 14 -21.72 -5.40 8.83
N GLY A 15 -22.87 -5.84 8.30
CA GLY A 15 -23.77 -4.97 7.51
C GLY A 15 -23.30 -4.70 6.06
N GLY A 16 -22.19 -5.26 5.62
CA GLY A 16 -21.67 -5.11 4.27
C GLY A 16 -22.50 -5.82 3.19
N ILE A 17 -22.10 -5.61 1.92
CA ILE A 17 -22.81 -6.14 0.74
C ILE A 17 -22.78 -7.69 0.70
N PHE A 18 -21.66 -8.28 1.10
CA PHE A 18 -21.43 -9.72 1.22
C PHE A 18 -21.08 -10.11 2.66
N ALA A 19 -21.80 -9.57 3.65
CA ALA A 19 -21.47 -9.73 5.06
C ALA A 19 -21.09 -11.18 5.42
N ASN A 20 -19.85 -11.37 5.86
CA ASN A 20 -19.32 -12.66 6.34
C ASN A 20 -18.33 -12.38 7.48
N ARG A 21 -18.80 -12.63 8.71
CA ARG A 21 -18.07 -12.31 9.92
C ARG A 21 -16.73 -13.06 10.01
N ALA A 22 -16.68 -14.33 9.58
CA ALA A 22 -15.44 -15.13 9.66
C ALA A 22 -14.38 -14.58 8.71
N VAL A 23 -14.72 -14.35 7.42
CA VAL A 23 -13.81 -13.78 6.43
C VAL A 23 -13.33 -12.39 6.87
N TYR A 24 -14.23 -11.53 7.34
CA TYR A 24 -13.88 -10.21 7.84
C TYR A 24 -12.88 -10.28 9.00
N LEU A 25 -13.18 -11.07 10.03
CA LEU A 25 -12.32 -11.17 11.21
C LEU A 25 -10.92 -11.68 10.87
N VAL A 26 -10.82 -12.73 10.05
CA VAL A 26 -9.52 -13.30 9.64
C VAL A 26 -8.73 -12.28 8.81
N THR A 27 -9.34 -11.69 7.78
CA THR A 27 -8.67 -10.73 6.92
C THR A 27 -8.27 -9.47 7.69
N ASN A 28 -9.16 -8.94 8.54
CA ASN A 28 -8.90 -7.79 9.38
C ASN A 28 -7.78 -8.05 10.40
N PHE A 29 -7.75 -9.24 11.00
CA PHE A 29 -6.68 -9.64 11.92
C PHE A 29 -5.32 -9.66 11.21
N ILE A 30 -5.22 -10.29 10.04
CA ILE A 30 -3.98 -10.36 9.26
C ILE A 30 -3.50 -8.95 8.88
N VAL A 31 -4.39 -8.11 8.35
CA VAL A 31 -4.05 -6.72 7.97
C VAL A 31 -3.56 -5.92 9.16
N ASN A 32 -4.25 -6.02 10.30
CA ASN A 32 -3.87 -5.29 11.53
C ASN A 32 -2.58 -5.82 12.16
N LEU A 33 -2.27 -7.10 11.98
CA LEU A 33 -1.04 -7.71 12.51
C LEU A 33 0.19 -7.28 11.71
N ILE A 34 0.10 -7.25 10.38
CA ILE A 34 1.26 -7.01 9.51
C ILE A 34 1.52 -5.50 9.31
N ARG A 35 0.46 -4.69 9.17
CA ARG A 35 0.57 -3.26 8.88
C ARG A 35 1.49 -2.46 9.82
N PRO A 36 1.47 -2.64 11.14
CA PRO A 36 2.31 -1.87 12.06
C PRO A 36 3.78 -2.29 12.07
N ILE A 37 4.16 -3.38 11.37
CA ILE A 37 5.55 -3.85 11.35
C ILE A 37 6.39 -2.85 10.56
N PRO A 38 7.46 -2.25 11.17
CA PRO A 38 8.39 -1.40 10.44
C PRO A 38 8.98 -2.14 9.23
N PHE A 39 9.07 -1.45 8.08
CA PHE A 39 9.50 -2.09 6.83
C PHE A 39 10.86 -2.78 6.93
N VAL A 40 11.82 -2.18 7.65
CA VAL A 40 13.14 -2.78 7.89
C VAL A 40 13.04 -4.13 8.62
N ILE A 41 12.16 -4.22 9.62
CA ILE A 41 11.93 -5.48 10.35
C ILE A 41 11.22 -6.49 9.45
N LEU A 42 10.26 -6.03 8.64
CA LEU A 42 9.54 -6.88 7.70
C LEU A 42 10.47 -7.50 6.65
N ILE A 43 11.43 -6.75 6.13
CA ILE A 43 12.48 -7.26 5.23
C ILE A 43 13.24 -8.43 5.89
N ALA A 44 13.69 -8.25 7.13
CA ALA A 44 14.42 -9.30 7.86
C ALA A 44 13.53 -10.53 8.12
N ALA A 45 12.28 -10.32 8.51
CA ALA A 45 11.32 -11.40 8.77
C ALA A 45 10.94 -12.18 7.50
N LEU A 46 10.85 -11.50 6.36
CA LEU A 46 10.51 -12.12 5.08
C LEU A 46 11.72 -12.75 4.37
N GLN A 47 12.96 -12.54 4.85
CA GLN A 47 14.16 -13.06 4.20
C GLN A 47 14.11 -14.55 3.88
N PRO A 48 13.70 -15.47 4.81
CA PRO A 48 13.61 -16.90 4.50
C PRO A 48 12.61 -17.19 3.37
N LEU A 49 11.46 -16.51 3.38
CA LEU A 49 10.45 -16.65 2.34
C LEU A 49 10.95 -16.10 1.00
N THR A 50 11.63 -14.97 1.02
CA THR A 50 12.20 -14.34 -0.17
C THR A 50 13.23 -15.26 -0.82
N ILE A 51 14.12 -15.86 -0.04
CA ILE A 51 15.10 -16.85 -0.54
C ILE A 51 14.40 -18.09 -1.10
N ALA A 52 13.38 -18.60 -0.42
CA ALA A 52 12.64 -19.76 -0.88
C ALA A 52 11.92 -19.53 -2.23
N VAL A 53 11.40 -18.31 -2.46
CA VAL A 53 10.63 -17.97 -3.66
C VAL A 53 11.52 -17.48 -4.81
N LEU A 54 12.52 -16.65 -4.50
CA LEU A 54 13.34 -15.94 -5.50
C LEU A 54 14.77 -16.49 -5.63
N GLY A 55 15.19 -17.39 -4.74
CA GLY A 55 16.56 -17.89 -4.68
C GLY A 55 17.58 -16.92 -4.09
N THR A 56 17.16 -15.69 -3.73
CA THR A 56 18.02 -14.65 -3.13
C THR A 56 17.27 -13.85 -2.10
N GLY A 57 17.95 -13.42 -1.03
CA GLY A 57 17.42 -12.55 0.01
C GLY A 57 17.93 -11.10 -0.06
N ILE A 58 18.72 -10.77 -1.11
CA ILE A 58 19.35 -9.45 -1.28
C ILE A 58 19.14 -8.92 -2.69
N GLY A 59 19.35 -7.61 -2.87
CA GLY A 59 19.24 -6.94 -4.15
C GLY A 59 17.83 -6.47 -4.50
N ASN A 60 17.68 -5.82 -5.65
CA ASN A 60 16.44 -5.15 -6.06
C ASN A 60 15.21 -6.07 -6.08
N THR A 61 15.36 -7.30 -6.55
CA THR A 61 14.25 -8.26 -6.64
C THR A 61 13.70 -8.63 -5.26
N ALA A 62 14.59 -8.84 -4.28
CA ALA A 62 14.22 -9.12 -2.90
C ALA A 62 13.49 -7.92 -2.26
N VAL A 63 13.99 -6.69 -2.50
CA VAL A 63 13.34 -5.46 -2.04
C VAL A 63 11.94 -5.34 -2.60
N VAL A 64 11.76 -5.46 -3.91
CA VAL A 64 10.45 -5.34 -4.56
C VAL A 64 9.48 -6.38 -4.03
N PHE A 65 9.92 -7.61 -3.79
CA PHE A 65 9.11 -8.65 -3.17
C PHE A 65 8.60 -8.23 -1.78
N CYS A 66 9.50 -7.75 -0.91
CA CYS A 66 9.12 -7.26 0.42
C CYS A 66 8.19 -6.03 0.36
N MET A 67 8.44 -5.10 -0.59
CA MET A 67 7.57 -3.94 -0.81
C MET A 67 6.15 -4.35 -1.24
N ILE A 68 6.00 -5.38 -2.09
CA ILE A 68 4.68 -5.90 -2.48
C ILE A 68 3.93 -6.40 -1.25
N TRP A 69 4.57 -7.13 -0.35
CA TRP A 69 3.96 -7.59 0.90
C TRP A 69 3.55 -6.42 1.79
N ALA A 70 4.47 -5.51 2.09
CA ALA A 70 4.20 -4.34 2.93
C ALA A 70 3.07 -3.48 2.38
N SER A 71 3.14 -3.11 1.10
CA SER A 71 2.15 -2.24 0.46
C SER A 71 0.78 -2.89 0.33
N THR A 72 0.70 -4.20 0.15
CA THR A 72 -0.60 -4.90 0.02
C THR A 72 -1.49 -4.64 1.24
N PHE A 73 -0.97 -4.75 2.45
CA PHE A 73 -1.75 -4.55 3.68
C PHE A 73 -2.01 -3.07 3.97
N GLY A 74 -1.08 -2.18 3.63
CA GLY A 74 -1.28 -0.73 3.68
C GLY A 74 -2.39 -0.27 2.75
N ILE A 75 -2.32 -0.67 1.48
CA ILE A 75 -3.35 -0.39 0.46
C ILE A 75 -4.71 -0.95 0.89
N ALA A 76 -4.76 -2.19 1.38
CA ALA A 76 -6.01 -2.81 1.81
C ALA A 76 -6.76 -1.96 2.84
N ARG A 77 -6.06 -1.38 3.80
CA ARG A 77 -6.66 -0.52 4.82
C ARG A 77 -7.11 0.82 4.24
N ILE A 78 -6.30 1.44 3.37
CA ILE A 78 -6.66 2.71 2.71
C ILE A 78 -7.91 2.51 1.85
N VAL A 79 -7.99 1.43 1.08
CA VAL A 79 -9.15 1.09 0.28
C VAL A 79 -10.37 0.89 1.15
N GLU A 80 -10.28 0.08 2.20
CA GLU A 80 -11.40 -0.13 3.12
C GLU A 80 -11.91 1.20 3.71
N GLN A 81 -11.01 2.06 4.20
CA GLN A 81 -11.37 3.35 4.79
C GLN A 81 -12.06 4.27 3.79
N ASN A 82 -11.56 4.37 2.56
CA ASN A 82 -12.17 5.18 1.51
C ASN A 82 -13.55 4.64 1.09
N LEU A 83 -13.72 3.32 1.05
CA LEU A 83 -15.02 2.72 0.73
C LEU A 83 -16.03 2.86 1.89
N VAL A 84 -15.55 2.87 3.13
CA VAL A 84 -16.40 3.08 4.32
C VAL A 84 -16.91 4.53 4.39
N SER A 85 -16.17 5.50 3.89
CA SER A 85 -16.55 6.91 3.88
C SER A 85 -17.61 7.28 2.83
N LEU A 86 -17.96 6.36 1.92
CA LEU A 86 -19.04 6.59 0.94
C LEU A 86 -20.38 6.76 1.61
N ASP A 87 -21.24 7.59 1.04
CA ASP A 87 -22.60 7.79 1.52
C ASP A 87 -23.40 6.47 1.46
N PRO A 88 -23.91 5.95 2.58
CA PRO A 88 -24.73 4.75 2.58
C PRO A 88 -26.00 4.87 1.72
N GLY A 89 -26.53 6.07 1.56
CA GLY A 89 -27.74 6.35 0.79
C GLY A 89 -27.62 5.95 -0.68
N VAL A 90 -26.41 6.09 -1.28
CA VAL A 90 -26.17 5.68 -2.66
C VAL A 90 -26.30 4.16 -2.82
N ILE A 91 -25.82 3.41 -1.82
CA ILE A 91 -25.93 1.94 -1.80
C ILE A 91 -27.37 1.49 -1.56
N GLU A 92 -28.09 2.17 -0.66
CA GLU A 92 -29.48 1.88 -0.37
C GLU A 92 -30.38 2.18 -1.58
N ALA A 93 -30.16 3.29 -2.27
CA ALA A 93 -30.86 3.62 -3.51
C ALA A 93 -30.65 2.55 -4.60
N ALA A 94 -29.41 2.09 -4.77
CA ALA A 94 -29.11 1.03 -5.73
C ALA A 94 -29.81 -0.29 -5.36
N ARG A 95 -29.92 -0.63 -4.07
CA ARG A 95 -30.66 -1.79 -3.58
C ARG A 95 -32.16 -1.66 -3.86
N ALA A 96 -32.73 -0.48 -3.59
CA ALA A 96 -34.14 -0.21 -3.85
C ALA A 96 -34.50 -0.34 -5.33
N MET A 97 -33.58 0.00 -6.23
CA MET A 97 -33.72 -0.20 -7.69
C MET A 97 -33.50 -1.65 -8.15
N GLY A 98 -33.33 -2.60 -7.23
CA GLY A 98 -33.15 -4.02 -7.57
C GLY A 98 -31.76 -4.40 -8.09
N ALA A 99 -30.74 -3.57 -7.87
CA ALA A 99 -29.38 -3.92 -8.29
C ALA A 99 -28.84 -5.14 -7.54
N SER A 100 -28.24 -6.08 -8.28
CA SER A 100 -27.59 -7.23 -7.66
C SER A 100 -26.36 -6.80 -6.84
N ARG A 101 -25.96 -7.58 -5.84
CA ARG A 101 -24.81 -7.28 -4.96
C ARG A 101 -23.54 -6.96 -5.74
N MET A 102 -23.23 -7.76 -6.77
CA MET A 102 -22.04 -7.53 -7.60
C MET A 102 -22.16 -6.27 -8.46
N ARG A 103 -23.37 -5.95 -8.95
CA ARG A 103 -23.63 -4.71 -9.68
C ARG A 103 -23.42 -3.49 -8.78
N ILE A 104 -23.88 -3.54 -7.53
CA ILE A 104 -23.63 -2.47 -6.55
C ILE A 104 -22.12 -2.23 -6.37
N VAL A 105 -21.31 -3.29 -6.19
CA VAL A 105 -19.85 -3.14 -6.04
C VAL A 105 -19.23 -2.51 -7.28
N ARG A 106 -19.55 -3.01 -8.49
CA ARG A 106 -18.85 -2.61 -9.72
C ARG A 106 -19.33 -1.30 -10.31
N ALA A 107 -20.65 -1.05 -10.24
CA ALA A 107 -21.28 0.08 -10.93
C ALA A 107 -21.62 1.26 -10.00
N VAL A 108 -21.52 1.06 -8.68
CA VAL A 108 -21.82 2.11 -7.70
C VAL A 108 -20.61 2.36 -6.81
N VAL A 109 -20.21 1.37 -6.00
CA VAL A 109 -19.16 1.54 -4.98
C VAL A 109 -17.82 1.92 -5.59
N LEU A 110 -17.34 1.17 -6.60
CA LEU A 110 -16.03 1.44 -7.21
C LEU A 110 -15.99 2.79 -7.96
N PRO A 111 -16.97 3.14 -8.82
CA PRO A 111 -16.97 4.45 -9.47
C PRO A 111 -17.08 5.62 -8.50
N GLU A 112 -17.94 5.51 -7.48
CA GLU A 112 -18.10 6.56 -6.45
C GLU A 112 -16.83 6.77 -5.63
N ALA A 113 -16.10 5.69 -5.36
CA ALA A 113 -14.85 5.74 -4.62
C ALA A 113 -13.63 6.19 -5.44
N LEU A 114 -13.72 6.39 -6.76
CA LEU A 114 -12.56 6.66 -7.60
C LEU A 114 -11.74 7.85 -7.13
N GLY A 115 -12.39 8.98 -6.80
CA GLY A 115 -11.70 10.17 -6.31
C GLY A 115 -10.89 9.89 -5.03
N PRO A 116 -11.54 9.45 -3.93
CA PRO A 116 -10.84 9.06 -2.70
C PRO A 116 -9.77 7.98 -2.91
N LEU A 117 -10.01 7.01 -3.80
CA LEU A 117 -9.03 5.96 -4.09
C LEU A 117 -7.79 6.50 -4.81
N ILE A 118 -7.94 7.41 -5.78
CA ILE A 118 -6.80 8.04 -6.47
C ILE A 118 -5.93 8.78 -5.46
N LEU A 119 -6.52 9.60 -4.58
CA LEU A 119 -5.78 10.28 -3.52
C LEU A 119 -5.11 9.29 -2.57
N GLY A 120 -5.80 8.22 -2.17
CA GLY A 120 -5.23 7.15 -1.35
C GLY A 120 -4.05 6.45 -2.02
N PHE A 121 -4.14 6.15 -3.32
CA PHE A 121 -3.04 5.55 -4.08
C PHE A 121 -1.86 6.51 -4.25
N THR A 122 -2.09 7.80 -4.42
CA THR A 122 -1.01 8.80 -4.44
C THR A 122 -0.23 8.77 -3.13
N PHE A 123 -0.92 8.71 -1.98
CA PHE A 123 -0.27 8.56 -0.67
C PHE A 123 0.54 7.25 -0.58
N VAL A 124 0.01 6.14 -1.10
CA VAL A 124 0.73 4.85 -1.12
C VAL A 124 2.00 4.94 -1.96
N ILE A 125 1.96 5.57 -3.13
CA ILE A 125 3.14 5.73 -3.98
C ILE A 125 4.23 6.51 -3.25
N ILE A 126 3.87 7.58 -2.54
CA ILE A 126 4.82 8.33 -1.71
C ILE A 126 5.43 7.45 -0.60
N SER A 127 4.59 6.63 0.06
CA SER A 127 5.07 5.67 1.07
C SER A 127 5.99 4.60 0.47
N LEU A 128 5.78 4.19 -0.78
CA LEU A 128 6.68 3.27 -1.48
C LEU A 128 8.04 3.92 -1.78
N VAL A 129 8.09 5.23 -2.04
CA VAL A 129 9.36 5.97 -2.19
C VAL A 129 10.13 5.94 -0.87
N ASP A 130 9.46 6.16 0.26
CA ASP A 130 10.08 6.06 1.59
C ASP A 130 10.62 4.65 1.87
N MET A 131 9.82 3.62 1.62
CA MET A 131 10.26 2.21 1.73
C MET A 131 11.45 1.90 0.81
N SER A 132 11.46 2.45 -0.41
CA SER A 132 12.56 2.30 -1.37
C SER A 132 13.87 2.90 -0.86
N ALA A 133 13.82 3.97 -0.07
CA ALA A 133 15.02 4.53 0.56
C ALA A 133 15.67 3.52 1.53
N MET A 134 14.87 2.73 2.24
CA MET A 134 15.35 1.67 3.13
C MET A 134 15.93 0.45 2.38
N ALA A 135 15.63 0.32 1.09
CA ALA A 135 16.12 -0.77 0.25
C ALA A 135 17.65 -0.80 0.12
N GLY A 136 18.30 0.33 0.27
CA GLY A 136 19.76 0.44 0.29
C GLY A 136 20.44 -0.45 1.34
N ILE A 137 19.76 -0.75 2.45
CA ILE A 137 20.28 -1.57 3.56
C ILE A 137 20.56 -3.02 3.12
N ILE A 138 19.75 -3.55 2.20
CA ILE A 138 19.91 -4.92 1.67
C ILE A 138 20.45 -4.97 0.24
N GLY A 139 21.17 -3.91 -0.16
CA GLY A 139 21.79 -3.85 -1.48
C GLY A 139 20.82 -3.60 -2.63
N GLY A 140 19.67 -3.00 -2.35
CA GLY A 140 18.65 -2.67 -3.34
C GLY A 140 18.95 -1.46 -4.23
N GLY A 141 20.10 -0.80 -4.07
CA GLY A 141 20.45 0.37 -4.87
C GLY A 141 19.51 1.56 -4.71
N GLY A 142 19.45 2.43 -5.73
CA GLY A 142 18.55 3.58 -5.78
C GLY A 142 18.99 4.79 -4.97
N VAL A 143 18.10 5.82 -4.91
CA VAL A 143 18.38 7.11 -4.26
C VAL A 143 18.64 6.93 -2.77
N GLY A 144 17.96 6.00 -2.10
CA GLY A 144 18.18 5.72 -0.68
C GLY A 144 19.57 5.15 -0.40
N ASN A 145 20.02 4.20 -1.22
CA ASN A 145 21.40 3.69 -1.13
C ASN A 145 22.43 4.81 -1.36
N PHE A 146 22.19 5.66 -2.35
CA PHE A 146 23.05 6.80 -2.63
C PHE A 146 23.12 7.76 -1.44
N ALA A 147 21.97 8.11 -0.84
CA ALA A 147 21.92 8.99 0.33
C ALA A 147 22.64 8.40 1.56
N ILE A 148 22.42 7.12 1.84
CA ILE A 148 22.92 6.46 3.05
C ILE A 148 24.36 6.01 2.85
N VAL A 149 24.68 5.28 1.79
CA VAL A 149 26.00 4.67 1.61
C VAL A 149 27.02 5.70 1.14
N GLU A 150 26.70 6.48 0.09
CA GLU A 150 27.63 7.46 -0.49
C GLU A 150 27.62 8.80 0.26
N GLY A 151 26.50 9.17 0.89
CA GLY A 151 26.35 10.40 1.65
C GLY A 151 26.68 10.19 3.13
N TYR A 152 25.73 9.62 3.88
CA TYR A 152 25.81 9.53 5.34
C TYR A 152 27.01 8.71 5.84
N ASN A 153 27.21 7.48 5.35
CA ASN A 153 28.29 6.59 5.82
C ASN A 153 29.69 7.10 5.44
N ARG A 154 29.79 7.89 4.38
CA ARG A 154 31.06 8.50 3.93
C ARG A 154 31.26 9.94 4.42
N PHE A 155 30.40 10.43 5.34
CA PHE A 155 30.43 11.78 5.88
C PHE A 155 30.45 12.88 4.79
N ARG A 156 29.63 12.69 3.72
CA ARG A 156 29.48 13.62 2.60
C ARG A 156 28.08 14.24 2.59
N PRO A 157 27.86 15.27 3.43
CA PRO A 157 26.51 15.85 3.59
C PRO A 157 25.95 16.43 2.27
N GLU A 158 26.81 16.92 1.38
CA GLU A 158 26.41 17.42 0.07
C GLU A 158 25.72 16.35 -0.78
N VAL A 159 26.17 15.10 -0.72
CA VAL A 159 25.56 13.94 -1.43
C VAL A 159 24.22 13.60 -0.82
N THR A 160 24.12 13.60 0.51
CA THR A 160 22.85 13.35 1.23
C THR A 160 21.82 14.41 0.88
N TRP A 161 22.20 15.70 0.89
CA TRP A 161 21.29 16.81 0.53
C TRP A 161 20.86 16.75 -0.93
N LEU A 162 21.74 16.36 -1.85
CA LEU A 162 21.39 16.15 -3.25
C LEU A 162 20.29 15.07 -3.38
N ALA A 163 20.45 13.94 -2.69
CA ALA A 163 19.44 12.89 -2.68
C ALA A 163 18.10 13.39 -2.11
N VAL A 164 18.12 14.18 -1.02
CA VAL A 164 16.91 14.76 -0.44
C VAL A 164 16.18 15.66 -1.45
N ILE A 165 16.90 16.53 -2.16
CA ILE A 165 16.32 17.41 -3.19
C ILE A 165 15.66 16.57 -4.31
N VAL A 166 16.35 15.54 -4.79
CA VAL A 166 15.82 14.63 -5.83
C VAL A 166 14.53 13.98 -5.37
N VAL A 167 14.48 13.46 -4.14
CA VAL A 167 13.27 12.84 -3.58
C VAL A 167 12.14 13.86 -3.44
N ILE A 168 12.42 15.08 -2.95
CA ILE A 168 11.42 16.14 -2.83
C ILE A 168 10.81 16.46 -4.20
N VAL A 169 11.64 16.72 -5.21
CA VAL A 169 11.16 17.03 -6.57
C VAL A 169 10.32 15.91 -7.13
N PHE A 170 10.75 14.66 -6.95
CA PHE A 170 10.02 13.48 -7.43
C PHE A 170 8.66 13.32 -6.73
N VAL A 171 8.63 13.44 -5.41
CA VAL A 171 7.38 13.36 -4.61
C VAL A 171 6.42 14.49 -4.96
N GLN A 172 6.92 15.74 -5.11
CA GLN A 172 6.09 16.87 -5.51
C GLN A 172 5.47 16.65 -6.91
N ALA A 173 6.25 16.14 -7.86
CA ALA A 173 5.73 15.80 -9.19
C ALA A 173 4.61 14.74 -9.12
N LEU A 174 4.78 13.70 -8.29
CA LEU A 174 3.74 12.68 -8.06
C LEU A 174 2.48 13.29 -7.44
N GLN A 175 2.61 14.17 -6.46
CA GLN A 175 1.47 14.84 -5.82
C GLN A 175 0.69 15.73 -6.78
N LEU A 176 1.39 16.45 -7.67
CA LEU A 176 0.75 17.31 -8.69
C LEU A 176 -0.05 16.49 -9.71
N ILE A 177 0.35 15.23 -9.98
CA ILE A 177 -0.36 14.35 -10.89
C ILE A 177 -1.56 13.68 -10.20
N GLY A 178 -1.46 13.43 -8.88
CA GLY A 178 -2.49 12.73 -8.11
C GLY A 178 -3.60 13.62 -7.53
N ASN A 179 -3.42 14.95 -7.55
CA ASN A 179 -4.41 15.94 -7.13
C ASN A 179 -5.17 16.50 -8.35
#